data_60b472faefbd4584ba5920f43a4a7ac3
#
_entry.id   60b472faefbd4584ba5920f43a4a7ac3
#
_cell.length_a   1.000
_cell.length_b   1.000
_cell.length_c   1.000
_cell.angle_alpha   90.00
_cell.angle_beta   90.00
_cell.angle_gamma   90.00
#
_symmetry.space_group_name_H-M   'P 1'
#
loop_
_entity.id
_entity.type
_entity.pdbx_description
1 polymer ?
#
loop_
_entity_poly.entity_id
_entity_poly.type
_entity_poly.pdbx_seq_one_letter_code
_entity_poly.pdbx_strand_id
1 'polypeptide(L)'
;IQGLEEQGFPVLVKDASLGGRFPVMCVTLMNPRTGGVFASFGAHPSLEVALERSLTELLQGRSFEGLNDLPQPTFESHALMEPNNFVEHFIDSSGVVSWRFFSAKADFAFADWDFTAQGDNANTEEAATLFAILDGMGKQVYMAVYEHLGAKACRILVPGYSEIYPIEDLIWDNTNKALFFREDILNLHRLDDDALGDLLQRLEESELDDYTDIRTLIGIEFDENTVWGQLTILELKVLIQLVLERFDDAKELVEMFLQYNANTLDRVLFFQALNVVLEVELDSDLDMADYEVNFRRMFGDARMDAALGSVDGSVRLHGLTPTSMKLEGLDRHLRLIDSYKKLHSARAQA
;
A
#
# COMPACT_ATOMS: atom_id res chain seq x y z
N ILE A 1 14.11 6.73 -29.79
CA ILE A 1 13.35 5.88 -30.71
C ILE A 1 14.27 4.84 -31.34
N GLN A 2 15.30 5.29 -32.12
CA GLN A 2 16.18 4.37 -32.82
C GLN A 2 16.75 3.25 -31.94
N GLY A 3 17.18 3.54 -30.71
CA GLY A 3 17.70 2.52 -29.79
C GLY A 3 16.68 1.44 -29.41
N LEU A 4 15.38 1.75 -29.35
CA LEU A 4 14.32 0.77 -29.13
C LEU A 4 14.08 -0.09 -30.37
N GLU A 5 14.10 0.51 -31.56
CA GLU A 5 13.94 -0.18 -32.84
C GLU A 5 15.11 -1.14 -33.09
N GLU A 6 16.34 -0.74 -32.75
CA GLU A 6 17.53 -1.60 -32.83
C GLU A 6 17.45 -2.83 -31.91
N GLN A 7 16.69 -2.74 -30.80
CA GLN A 7 16.39 -3.86 -29.92
C GLN A 7 15.20 -4.73 -30.41
N GLY A 8 14.61 -4.39 -31.54
CA GLY A 8 13.51 -5.12 -32.16
C GLY A 8 12.12 -4.72 -31.70
N PHE A 9 11.98 -3.53 -31.12
CA PHE A 9 10.70 -2.96 -30.71
C PHE A 9 10.33 -1.78 -31.62
N PRO A 10 9.49 -1.97 -32.66
CA PRO A 10 9.00 -0.88 -33.47
C PRO A 10 8.28 0.18 -32.64
N VAL A 11 8.53 1.45 -32.95
CA VAL A 11 7.94 2.58 -32.25
C VAL A 11 7.09 3.38 -33.22
N LEU A 12 5.86 3.71 -32.81
CA LEU A 12 4.96 4.56 -33.57
C LEU A 12 4.69 5.84 -32.79
N VAL A 13 4.97 6.98 -33.39
CA VAL A 13 4.68 8.30 -32.84
C VAL A 13 3.42 8.85 -33.48
N LYS A 14 2.47 9.30 -32.66
CA LYS A 14 1.20 9.86 -33.11
C LYS A 14 0.93 11.22 -32.48
N ASP A 15 0.37 12.09 -33.27
CA ASP A 15 -0.30 13.29 -32.77
C ASP A 15 -1.60 12.89 -32.08
N ALA A 16 -1.66 13.09 -30.78
CA ALA A 16 -2.83 12.85 -29.94
C ALA A 16 -3.53 14.17 -29.53
N SER A 17 -3.27 15.25 -30.26
CA SER A 17 -3.82 16.59 -29.97
C SER A 17 -5.32 16.72 -30.24
N LEU A 18 -5.96 15.72 -30.84
CA LEU A 18 -7.36 15.74 -31.29
C LEU A 18 -7.67 16.93 -32.21
N GLY A 19 -6.80 17.13 -33.22
CA GLY A 19 -6.91 18.23 -34.16
C GLY A 19 -6.50 19.58 -33.56
N GLY A 20 -5.45 19.62 -32.75
CA GLY A 20 -4.88 20.82 -32.15
C GLY A 20 -5.65 21.36 -30.93
N ARG A 21 -6.46 20.52 -30.28
CA ARG A 21 -7.21 20.94 -29.08
C ARG A 21 -6.39 20.83 -27.80
N PHE A 22 -5.50 19.85 -27.73
CA PHE A 22 -4.74 19.52 -26.54
C PHE A 22 -3.26 19.31 -26.87
N PRO A 23 -2.32 19.78 -26.04
CA PRO A 23 -0.90 19.57 -26.29
C PRO A 23 -0.45 18.16 -25.87
N VAL A 24 -0.91 17.13 -26.58
CA VAL A 24 -0.68 15.72 -26.24
C VAL A 24 -0.06 14.98 -27.41
N MET A 25 1.04 14.29 -27.15
CA MET A 25 1.66 13.31 -28.04
C MET A 25 1.43 11.90 -27.51
N CYS A 26 1.45 10.94 -28.40
CA CYS A 26 1.43 9.52 -28.04
C CYS A 26 2.60 8.79 -28.69
N VAL A 27 3.26 7.94 -27.91
CA VAL A 27 4.26 7.00 -28.41
C VAL A 27 3.79 5.59 -28.09
N THR A 28 3.75 4.74 -29.11
CA THR A 28 3.38 3.34 -28.97
C THR A 28 4.58 2.46 -29.26
N LEU A 29 4.88 1.55 -28.36
CA LEU A 29 5.90 0.51 -28.53
C LEU A 29 5.19 -0.80 -28.83
N MET A 30 5.68 -1.52 -29.83
CA MET A 30 5.14 -2.83 -30.26
C MET A 30 6.16 -3.92 -29.99
N ASN A 31 5.71 -5.06 -29.49
CA ASN A 31 6.54 -6.26 -29.37
C ASN A 31 6.11 -7.29 -30.41
N PRO A 32 6.85 -7.44 -31.53
CA PRO A 32 6.49 -8.38 -32.58
C PRO A 32 6.56 -9.86 -32.15
N ARG A 33 7.23 -10.16 -31.04
CA ARG A 33 7.40 -11.54 -30.54
C ARG A 33 6.13 -12.04 -29.86
N THR A 34 5.44 -11.15 -29.15
CA THR A 34 4.24 -11.49 -28.36
C THR A 34 2.97 -10.89 -28.94
N GLY A 35 3.09 -9.91 -29.84
CA GLY A 35 1.95 -9.10 -30.32
C GLY A 35 1.51 -8.05 -29.29
N GLY A 36 2.18 -7.94 -28.18
CA GLY A 36 1.88 -6.97 -27.11
C GLY A 36 2.20 -5.54 -27.54
N VAL A 37 1.46 -4.60 -26.97
CA VAL A 37 1.58 -3.18 -27.30
C VAL A 37 1.50 -2.34 -26.02
N PHE A 38 2.27 -1.28 -26.02
CA PHE A 38 2.30 -0.30 -24.94
C PHE A 38 2.13 1.09 -25.53
N ALA A 39 1.17 1.87 -25.04
CA ALA A 39 0.91 3.23 -25.48
C ALA A 39 1.10 4.21 -24.33
N SER A 40 2.01 5.14 -24.48
CA SER A 40 2.29 6.20 -23.53
C SER A 40 1.90 7.56 -24.08
N PHE A 41 1.35 8.41 -23.23
CA PHE A 41 0.89 9.75 -23.58
C PHE A 41 1.68 10.79 -22.78
N GLY A 42 2.20 11.79 -23.49
CA GLY A 42 2.90 12.93 -22.91
C GLY A 42 2.20 14.23 -23.26
N ALA A 43 1.92 15.05 -22.26
CA ALA A 43 1.29 16.35 -22.45
C ALA A 43 2.26 17.46 -22.03
N HIS A 44 2.48 18.42 -22.94
CA HIS A 44 3.25 19.63 -22.67
C HIS A 44 3.03 20.65 -23.80
N PRO A 45 3.01 21.98 -23.52
CA PRO A 45 2.93 23.00 -24.56
C PRO A 45 4.06 22.89 -25.62
N SER A 46 5.29 22.53 -25.23
CA SER A 46 6.35 22.22 -26.19
C SER A 46 6.19 20.81 -26.74
N LEU A 47 6.14 20.67 -28.06
CA LEU A 47 6.08 19.39 -28.77
C LEU A 47 7.24 18.46 -28.38
N GLU A 48 8.45 19.00 -28.30
CA GLU A 48 9.65 18.23 -27.96
C GLU A 48 9.54 17.63 -26.56
N VAL A 49 9.09 18.43 -25.59
CA VAL A 49 8.91 17.97 -24.21
C VAL A 49 7.76 16.96 -24.10
N ALA A 50 6.64 17.18 -24.81
CA ALA A 50 5.54 16.22 -24.86
C ALA A 50 5.99 14.86 -25.40
N LEU A 51 6.81 14.87 -26.47
CA LEU A 51 7.38 13.66 -27.05
C LEU A 51 8.41 12.99 -26.13
N GLU A 52 9.30 13.78 -25.52
CA GLU A 52 10.28 13.29 -24.54
C GLU A 52 9.60 12.59 -23.37
N ARG A 53 8.58 13.21 -22.78
CA ARG A 53 7.79 12.62 -21.69
C ARG A 53 7.15 11.29 -22.11
N SER A 54 6.52 11.25 -23.30
CA SER A 54 5.94 10.00 -23.81
C SER A 54 6.99 8.88 -23.95
N LEU A 55 8.22 9.22 -24.35
CA LEU A 55 9.31 8.25 -24.50
C LEU A 55 9.89 7.80 -23.17
N THR A 56 10.07 8.72 -22.21
CA THR A 56 10.62 8.38 -20.88
C THR A 56 9.67 7.52 -20.07
N GLU A 57 8.36 7.74 -20.20
CA GLU A 57 7.33 6.93 -19.53
C GLU A 57 7.27 5.49 -20.08
N LEU A 58 7.67 5.23 -21.33
CA LEU A 58 7.65 3.90 -21.92
C LEU A 58 8.43 2.85 -21.12
N LEU A 59 9.53 3.24 -20.49
CA LEU A 59 10.44 2.35 -19.77
C LEU A 59 10.50 2.63 -18.26
N GLN A 60 9.66 3.53 -17.76
CA GLN A 60 9.65 3.87 -16.35
C GLN A 60 9.29 2.63 -15.51
N GLY A 61 10.24 2.20 -14.66
CA GLY A 61 10.06 1.02 -13.81
C GLY A 61 10.07 -0.33 -14.54
N ARG A 62 10.41 -0.37 -15.84
CA ARG A 62 10.44 -1.60 -16.64
C ARG A 62 11.82 -1.90 -17.20
N SER A 63 12.17 -3.19 -17.23
CA SER A 63 13.27 -3.72 -18.00
C SER A 63 12.79 -4.14 -19.40
N PHE A 64 13.73 -4.38 -20.34
CA PHE A 64 13.37 -4.95 -21.64
C PHE A 64 12.73 -6.33 -21.56
N GLU A 65 13.00 -7.11 -20.53
CA GLU A 65 12.35 -8.40 -20.28
C GLU A 65 10.88 -8.24 -19.95
N GLY A 66 10.52 -7.23 -19.16
CA GLY A 66 9.12 -6.90 -18.81
C GLY A 66 8.26 -6.46 -20.00
N LEU A 67 8.87 -6.15 -21.17
CA LEU A 67 8.12 -5.85 -22.39
C LEU A 67 7.51 -7.10 -23.07
N ASN A 68 7.79 -8.30 -22.57
CA ASN A 68 7.18 -9.52 -23.08
C ASN A 68 5.76 -9.76 -22.51
N ASP A 69 5.42 -9.12 -21.40
CA ASP A 69 4.15 -9.29 -20.70
C ASP A 69 3.10 -8.23 -21.09
N LEU A 70 3.37 -7.45 -22.15
CA LEU A 70 2.46 -6.42 -22.62
C LEU A 70 1.17 -7.02 -23.21
N PRO A 71 -0.01 -6.42 -22.95
CA PRO A 71 -1.28 -6.90 -23.48
C PRO A 71 -1.36 -6.72 -25.00
N GLN A 72 -2.04 -7.65 -25.66
CA GLN A 72 -2.34 -7.52 -27.08
C GLN A 72 -3.51 -6.54 -27.27
N PRO A 73 -3.50 -5.72 -28.33
CA PRO A 73 -4.64 -4.87 -28.68
C PRO A 73 -5.89 -5.69 -29.00
N THR A 74 -7.07 -5.10 -28.83
CA THR A 74 -8.35 -5.73 -29.12
C THR A 74 -9.28 -4.83 -29.91
N PHE A 75 -10.29 -5.41 -30.59
CA PHE A 75 -11.45 -4.68 -31.13
C PHE A 75 -12.65 -4.70 -30.19
N GLU A 76 -12.57 -5.44 -29.09
CA GLU A 76 -13.68 -5.62 -28.15
C GLU A 76 -13.89 -4.33 -27.32
N SER A 77 -14.99 -3.64 -27.60
CA SER A 77 -15.30 -2.38 -26.93
C SER A 77 -15.51 -2.54 -25.42
N HIS A 78 -16.02 -3.70 -24.97
CA HIS A 78 -16.23 -3.94 -23.54
C HIS A 78 -14.90 -3.92 -22.77
N ALA A 79 -13.92 -4.70 -23.22
CA ALA A 79 -12.59 -4.75 -22.58
C ALA A 79 -11.90 -3.37 -22.54
N LEU A 80 -12.08 -2.57 -23.60
CA LEU A 80 -11.50 -1.22 -23.69
C LEU A 80 -12.17 -0.21 -22.75
N MET A 81 -13.45 -0.42 -22.42
CA MET A 81 -14.25 0.49 -21.59
C MET A 81 -14.32 0.06 -20.12
N GLU A 82 -13.65 -1.04 -19.75
CA GLU A 82 -13.54 -1.46 -18.37
C GLU A 82 -12.86 -0.37 -17.52
N PRO A 83 -13.42 -0.01 -16.36
CA PRO A 83 -12.82 1.00 -15.49
C PRO A 83 -11.35 0.70 -15.14
N ASN A 84 -11.02 -0.56 -14.87
CA ASN A 84 -9.65 -0.99 -14.57
C ASN A 84 -8.69 -0.74 -15.74
N ASN A 85 -9.13 -0.93 -16.99
CA ASN A 85 -8.28 -0.64 -18.15
C ASN A 85 -7.87 0.84 -18.19
N PHE A 86 -8.77 1.74 -17.81
CA PHE A 86 -8.47 3.16 -17.70
C PHE A 86 -7.47 3.45 -16.58
N VAL A 87 -7.65 2.81 -15.42
CA VAL A 87 -6.72 2.92 -14.28
C VAL A 87 -5.32 2.44 -14.66
N GLU A 88 -5.20 1.28 -15.32
CA GLU A 88 -3.93 0.73 -15.80
C GLU A 88 -3.19 1.67 -16.75
N HIS A 89 -3.90 2.36 -17.65
CA HIS A 89 -3.29 3.39 -18.49
C HIS A 89 -2.68 4.55 -17.70
N PHE A 90 -3.24 4.91 -16.54
CA PHE A 90 -2.73 5.98 -15.70
C PHE A 90 -1.62 5.54 -14.73
N ILE A 91 -1.68 4.31 -14.23
CA ILE A 91 -0.68 3.80 -13.27
C ILE A 91 0.65 3.62 -13.96
N ASP A 92 0.65 2.89 -15.07
CA ASP A 92 1.90 2.45 -15.69
C ASP A 92 1.79 2.29 -17.23
N SER A 93 0.73 2.80 -17.82
CA SER A 93 0.41 2.71 -19.25
C SER A 93 0.26 1.26 -19.76
N SER A 94 0.00 0.28 -18.89
CA SER A 94 -0.18 -1.14 -19.27
C SER A 94 -1.58 -1.49 -19.79
N GLY A 95 -2.49 -0.52 -19.82
CA GLY A 95 -3.84 -0.73 -20.31
C GLY A 95 -3.89 -1.23 -21.76
N VAL A 96 -4.92 -2.03 -22.07
CA VAL A 96 -5.19 -2.58 -23.40
C VAL A 96 -5.63 -1.47 -24.35
N VAL A 97 -5.00 -1.37 -25.52
CA VAL A 97 -5.38 -0.42 -26.58
C VAL A 97 -6.22 -1.08 -27.66
N SER A 98 -6.99 -0.28 -28.39
CA SER A 98 -7.76 -0.78 -29.52
C SER A 98 -6.88 -1.00 -30.77
N TRP A 99 -7.11 -2.06 -31.54
CA TRP A 99 -6.54 -2.19 -32.86
C TRP A 99 -6.87 -1.01 -33.80
N ARG A 100 -7.98 -0.31 -33.56
CA ARG A 100 -8.34 0.92 -34.30
C ARG A 100 -7.31 2.00 -34.15
N PHE A 101 -6.57 1.99 -33.04
CA PHE A 101 -5.47 2.91 -32.76
C PHE A 101 -4.35 2.82 -33.82
N PHE A 102 -4.20 1.66 -34.49
CA PHE A 102 -3.22 1.41 -35.53
C PHE A 102 -3.76 1.64 -36.95
N SER A 103 -4.96 2.19 -37.09
CA SER A 103 -5.50 2.56 -38.39
C SER A 103 -4.59 3.57 -39.09
N ALA A 104 -4.39 3.39 -40.39
CA ALA A 104 -3.71 4.39 -41.22
C ALA A 104 -4.58 5.64 -41.48
N LYS A 105 -5.89 5.56 -41.19
CA LYS A 105 -6.82 6.70 -41.33
C LYS A 105 -6.81 7.50 -40.04
N ALA A 106 -6.48 8.78 -40.15
CA ALA A 106 -6.59 9.73 -39.03
C ALA A 106 -8.06 10.07 -38.73
N ASP A 107 -8.41 10.19 -37.44
CA ASP A 107 -9.73 10.62 -36.96
C ASP A 107 -9.91 12.13 -37.05
N PHE A 108 -8.81 12.89 -36.95
CA PHE A 108 -8.77 14.34 -37.02
C PHE A 108 -7.76 14.81 -38.09
N ALA A 109 -8.01 15.94 -38.69
CA ALA A 109 -7.02 16.60 -39.54
C ALA A 109 -5.82 17.04 -38.66
N PHE A 110 -4.63 16.95 -39.23
CA PHE A 110 -3.45 17.52 -38.59
C PHE A 110 -3.63 19.02 -38.43
N ALA A 111 -3.25 19.54 -37.27
CA ALA A 111 -3.17 20.96 -36.97
C ALA A 111 -1.75 21.31 -36.48
N ASP A 112 -1.31 22.53 -36.79
CA ASP A 112 -0.02 23.01 -36.28
C ASP A 112 0.00 23.02 -34.75
N TRP A 113 1.17 22.74 -34.17
CA TRP A 113 1.38 22.73 -32.72
C TRP A 113 1.59 24.15 -32.22
N ASP A 114 0.51 24.80 -31.78
CA ASP A 114 0.51 26.22 -31.41
C ASP A 114 0.21 26.42 -29.92
N PHE A 115 0.98 25.71 -29.07
CA PHE A 115 0.82 25.81 -27.62
C PHE A 115 2.05 26.38 -26.91
N THR A 116 3.18 26.49 -27.62
CA THR A 116 4.47 26.88 -27.04
C THR A 116 4.58 28.38 -26.88
N ALA A 117 4.78 28.86 -25.66
CA ALA A 117 5.15 30.26 -25.40
C ALA A 117 6.66 30.47 -25.55
N GLN A 118 7.05 31.73 -25.79
CA GLN A 118 8.44 32.14 -25.98
C GLN A 118 8.81 33.27 -25.02
N GLY A 119 10.06 33.27 -24.55
CA GLY A 119 10.62 34.35 -23.74
C GLY A 119 10.71 34.01 -22.24
N ASP A 120 11.04 35.02 -21.43
CA ASP A 120 11.38 34.87 -20.01
C ASP A 120 10.19 34.44 -19.12
N ASN A 121 8.96 34.61 -19.58
CA ASN A 121 7.72 34.26 -18.90
C ASN A 121 7.04 33.00 -19.48
N ALA A 122 7.75 32.20 -20.28
CA ALA A 122 7.19 31.07 -21.01
C ALA A 122 6.35 30.14 -20.11
N ASN A 123 6.85 29.74 -18.95
CA ASN A 123 6.12 28.87 -18.04
C ASN A 123 4.79 29.44 -17.54
N THR A 124 4.72 30.77 -17.32
CA THR A 124 3.49 31.44 -16.88
C THR A 124 2.48 31.52 -18.02
N GLU A 125 2.93 31.79 -19.22
CA GLU A 125 2.09 31.88 -20.42
C GLU A 125 1.58 30.47 -20.82
N GLU A 126 2.43 29.46 -20.75
CA GLU A 126 2.06 28.08 -21.00
C GLU A 126 1.03 27.57 -19.98
N ALA A 127 1.22 27.87 -18.68
CA ALA A 127 0.23 27.56 -17.65
C ALA A 127 -1.10 28.26 -17.93
N ALA A 128 -1.08 29.54 -18.31
CA ALA A 128 -2.29 30.29 -18.67
C ALA A 128 -3.01 29.67 -19.88
N THR A 129 -2.27 29.22 -20.88
CA THR A 129 -2.82 28.51 -22.05
C THR A 129 -3.50 27.20 -21.65
N LEU A 130 -2.87 26.40 -20.78
CA LEU A 130 -3.45 25.14 -20.29
C LEU A 130 -4.71 25.39 -19.46
N PHE A 131 -4.72 26.39 -18.58
CA PHE A 131 -5.91 26.76 -17.83
C PHE A 131 -7.03 27.29 -18.74
N ALA A 132 -6.70 28.03 -19.78
CA ALA A 132 -7.69 28.49 -20.75
C ALA A 132 -8.35 27.35 -21.53
N ILE A 133 -7.62 26.28 -21.84
CA ILE A 133 -8.19 25.05 -22.43
C ILE A 133 -9.24 24.46 -21.49
N LEU A 134 -8.92 24.30 -20.19
CA LEU A 134 -9.83 23.72 -19.19
C LEU A 134 -11.05 24.63 -18.98
N ASP A 135 -10.87 25.93 -18.91
CA ASP A 135 -11.95 26.92 -18.79
C ASP A 135 -12.86 26.88 -20.02
N GLY A 136 -12.29 26.81 -21.22
CA GLY A 136 -13.04 26.65 -22.47
C GLY A 136 -13.87 25.37 -22.54
N MET A 137 -13.53 24.36 -21.75
CA MET A 137 -14.30 23.13 -21.55
C MET A 137 -15.32 23.23 -20.41
N GLY A 138 -15.45 24.39 -19.78
CA GLY A 138 -16.33 24.61 -18.64
C GLY A 138 -15.88 23.90 -17.36
N LYS A 139 -14.58 23.61 -17.21
CA LYS A 139 -14.03 22.91 -16.05
C LYS A 139 -13.49 23.88 -15.01
N GLN A 140 -13.84 23.62 -13.75
CA GLN A 140 -13.25 24.34 -12.62
C GLN A 140 -11.90 23.73 -12.25
N VAL A 141 -10.92 24.57 -11.96
CA VAL A 141 -9.60 24.15 -11.52
C VAL A 141 -9.38 24.62 -10.09
N TYR A 142 -9.05 23.68 -9.20
CA TYR A 142 -8.66 23.97 -7.83
C TYR A 142 -7.17 23.72 -7.68
N MET A 143 -6.47 24.65 -7.02
CA MET A 143 -5.02 24.55 -6.81
C MET A 143 -4.67 24.80 -5.35
N ALA A 144 -3.91 23.89 -4.75
CA ALA A 144 -3.25 24.08 -3.46
C ALA A 144 -1.76 24.30 -3.70
N VAL A 145 -1.21 25.36 -3.13
CA VAL A 145 0.22 25.70 -3.22
C VAL A 145 0.90 25.44 -1.89
N TYR A 146 2.10 24.87 -1.93
CA TYR A 146 2.90 24.49 -0.77
C TYR A 146 4.30 25.09 -0.89
N GLU A 147 4.71 25.91 0.09
CA GLU A 147 6.03 26.58 0.10
C GLU A 147 6.80 26.36 1.41
N HIS A 148 6.19 25.71 2.40
CA HIS A 148 6.68 25.60 3.77
C HIS A 148 7.92 24.71 3.97
N LEU A 149 8.35 23.98 2.94
CA LEU A 149 9.53 23.10 2.99
C LEU A 149 10.75 23.68 2.22
N GLY A 150 10.73 24.94 1.86
CA GLY A 150 11.81 25.60 1.09
C GLY A 150 11.80 25.24 -0.41
N ALA A 151 10.82 24.47 -0.86
CA ALA A 151 10.54 24.21 -2.27
C ALA A 151 9.09 24.55 -2.57
N LYS A 152 8.84 25.04 -3.80
CA LYS A 152 7.48 25.31 -4.26
C LYS A 152 6.90 24.05 -4.87
N ALA A 153 5.73 23.65 -4.39
CA ALA A 153 4.96 22.54 -4.94
C ALA A 153 3.49 22.93 -5.05
N CYS A 154 2.77 22.35 -6.00
CA CYS A 154 1.32 22.54 -6.10
C CYS A 154 0.62 21.19 -6.34
N ARG A 155 -0.64 21.14 -5.93
CA ARG A 155 -1.58 20.09 -6.30
C ARG A 155 -2.74 20.73 -7.04
N ILE A 156 -3.03 20.22 -8.23
CA ILE A 156 -4.14 20.67 -9.07
C ILE A 156 -5.22 19.59 -9.05
N LEU A 157 -6.46 20.00 -8.87
CA LEU A 157 -7.65 19.18 -8.95
C LEU A 157 -8.62 19.77 -9.97
N VAL A 158 -9.04 18.95 -10.90
CA VAL A 158 -10.06 19.30 -11.93
C VAL A 158 -11.18 18.28 -11.81
N PRO A 159 -12.30 18.59 -11.11
CA PRO A 159 -13.39 17.65 -10.91
C PRO A 159 -13.91 17.05 -12.22
N GLY A 160 -14.06 15.75 -12.24
CA GLY A 160 -14.45 14.96 -13.40
C GLY A 160 -13.29 14.61 -14.35
N TYR A 161 -12.04 15.02 -14.04
CA TYR A 161 -10.83 14.65 -14.78
C TYR A 161 -9.67 14.17 -13.89
N SER A 162 -9.63 14.62 -12.63
CA SER A 162 -8.56 14.23 -11.69
C SER A 162 -8.86 12.94 -10.93
N GLU A 163 -10.10 12.48 -10.98
CA GLU A 163 -10.53 11.23 -10.36
C GLU A 163 -10.24 10.07 -11.33
N ILE A 164 -9.11 9.42 -11.12
CA ILE A 164 -8.66 8.30 -11.95
C ILE A 164 -9.26 6.99 -11.44
N TYR A 165 -9.28 6.84 -10.11
CA TYR A 165 -9.81 5.63 -9.48
C TYR A 165 -11.31 5.71 -9.29
N PRO A 166 -12.07 4.62 -9.55
CA PRO A 166 -13.47 4.53 -9.18
C PRO A 166 -13.68 4.84 -7.69
N ILE A 167 -14.74 5.57 -7.36
CA ILE A 167 -15.04 5.92 -5.96
C ILE A 167 -15.27 4.66 -5.12
N GLU A 168 -15.87 3.66 -5.71
CA GLU A 168 -16.11 2.35 -5.12
C GLU A 168 -14.80 1.71 -4.67
N ASP A 169 -13.77 1.72 -5.51
CA ASP A 169 -12.45 1.16 -5.17
C ASP A 169 -11.80 1.93 -4.02
N LEU A 170 -11.90 3.26 -4.01
CA LEU A 170 -11.39 4.09 -2.91
C LEU A 170 -12.10 3.82 -1.58
N ILE A 171 -13.37 3.42 -1.61
CA ILE A 171 -14.13 3.02 -0.41
C ILE A 171 -13.73 1.61 0.03
N TRP A 172 -13.68 0.66 -0.91
CA TRP A 172 -13.34 -0.74 -0.63
C TRP A 172 -11.87 -0.94 -0.27
N ASP A 173 -10.98 -0.24 -0.94
CA ASP A 173 -9.54 -0.27 -0.67
C ASP A 173 -9.13 0.64 0.49
N ASN A 174 -10.08 1.28 1.16
CA ASN A 174 -9.78 1.99 2.38
C ASN A 174 -9.39 1.01 3.47
N THR A 175 -8.10 0.72 3.55
CA THR A 175 -7.51 -0.20 4.53
C THR A 175 -7.38 0.41 5.93
N ASN A 176 -7.89 1.63 6.17
CA ASN A 176 -7.85 2.24 7.51
C ASN A 176 -8.83 1.56 8.47
N LYS A 177 -8.56 0.31 8.78
CA LYS A 177 -9.30 -0.48 9.77
C LYS A 177 -8.92 -0.11 11.21
N ALA A 178 -7.95 0.80 11.40
CA ALA A 178 -7.45 1.20 12.70
C ALA A 178 -8.53 1.64 13.69
N LEU A 179 -9.59 2.33 13.20
CA LEU A 179 -10.68 2.81 14.06
C LEU A 179 -11.46 1.68 14.74
N PHE A 180 -11.49 0.50 14.12
CA PHE A 180 -12.24 -0.65 14.67
C PHE A 180 -11.45 -1.44 15.71
N PHE A 181 -10.12 -1.28 15.77
CA PHE A 181 -9.25 -2.10 16.60
C PHE A 181 -8.38 -1.30 17.56
N ARG A 182 -8.06 -0.03 17.24
CA ARG A 182 -7.05 0.76 17.96
C ARG A 182 -7.37 0.92 19.44
N GLU A 183 -8.61 1.26 19.78
CA GLU A 183 -8.99 1.53 21.16
C GLU A 183 -8.87 0.26 22.02
N ASP A 184 -9.38 -0.86 21.55
CA ASP A 184 -9.36 -2.12 22.29
C ASP A 184 -7.93 -2.65 22.41
N ILE A 185 -7.14 -2.62 21.33
CA ILE A 185 -5.74 -3.08 21.36
C ILE A 185 -4.89 -2.20 22.29
N LEU A 186 -5.05 -0.88 22.30
CA LEU A 186 -4.32 -0.02 23.23
C LEU A 186 -4.79 -0.16 24.69
N ASN A 187 -6.02 -0.58 24.93
CA ASN A 187 -6.55 -0.83 26.25
C ASN A 187 -6.57 -2.32 26.65
N LEU A 188 -5.89 -3.17 25.94
CA LEU A 188 -5.96 -4.65 26.03
C LEU A 188 -5.91 -5.17 27.47
N HIS A 189 -5.03 -4.59 28.32
CA HIS A 189 -4.90 -4.98 29.73
C HIS A 189 -6.11 -4.58 30.63
N ARG A 190 -7.05 -3.82 30.11
CA ARG A 190 -8.25 -3.36 30.83
C ARG A 190 -9.52 -4.05 30.36
N LEU A 191 -9.43 -4.81 29.26
CA LEU A 191 -10.56 -5.55 28.75
C LEU A 191 -10.85 -6.75 29.65
N ASP A 192 -12.11 -6.99 29.91
CA ASP A 192 -12.59 -8.23 30.50
C ASP A 192 -12.65 -9.34 29.43
N ASP A 193 -12.98 -10.55 29.84
CA ASP A 193 -12.93 -11.71 28.96
C ASP A 193 -14.01 -11.63 27.87
N ASP A 194 -15.17 -11.01 28.12
CA ASP A 194 -16.20 -10.81 27.10
C ASP A 194 -15.69 -9.85 26.01
N ALA A 195 -15.10 -8.71 26.41
CA ALA A 195 -14.54 -7.74 25.47
C ALA A 195 -13.34 -8.28 24.69
N LEU A 196 -12.51 -9.15 25.31
CA LEU A 196 -11.44 -9.85 24.61
C LEU A 196 -11.99 -10.85 23.57
N GLY A 197 -13.08 -11.56 23.92
CA GLY A 197 -13.78 -12.46 23.01
C GLY A 197 -14.34 -11.72 21.81
N ASP A 198 -14.95 -10.55 22.01
CA ASP A 198 -15.47 -9.69 20.96
C ASP A 198 -14.35 -9.15 20.05
N LEU A 199 -13.21 -8.77 20.63
CA LEU A 199 -12.04 -8.33 19.86
C LEU A 199 -11.50 -9.47 19.00
N LEU A 200 -11.36 -10.66 19.56
CA LEU A 200 -10.91 -11.85 18.86
C LEU A 200 -11.84 -12.18 17.68
N GLN A 201 -13.13 -12.24 17.90
CA GLN A 201 -14.12 -12.49 16.85
C GLN A 201 -14.00 -11.47 15.71
N ARG A 202 -13.87 -10.19 16.02
CA ARG A 202 -13.69 -9.13 14.99
C ARG A 202 -12.38 -9.29 14.22
N LEU A 203 -11.30 -9.72 14.86
CA LEU A 203 -10.03 -10.01 14.18
C LEU A 203 -10.16 -11.21 13.22
N GLU A 204 -10.92 -12.23 13.60
CA GLU A 204 -11.19 -13.41 12.77
C GLU A 204 -12.10 -13.07 11.58
N GLU A 205 -13.16 -12.31 11.79
CA GLU A 205 -14.12 -11.90 10.75
C GLU A 205 -13.56 -10.86 9.78
N SER A 206 -12.45 -10.20 10.13
CA SER A 206 -11.91 -9.07 9.34
C SER A 206 -11.17 -9.48 8.07
N GLU A 207 -10.94 -10.78 7.84
CA GLU A 207 -10.15 -11.33 6.73
C GLU A 207 -8.75 -10.69 6.59
N LEU A 208 -8.20 -10.17 7.69
CA LEU A 208 -6.86 -9.62 7.71
C LEU A 208 -5.83 -10.74 7.69
N ASP A 209 -4.70 -10.50 7.00
CA ASP A 209 -3.56 -11.39 7.04
C ASP A 209 -3.01 -11.47 8.47
N ASP A 210 -2.96 -12.67 9.03
CA ASP A 210 -2.50 -12.97 10.37
C ASP A 210 -1.04 -12.54 10.63
N TYR A 211 -0.23 -12.38 9.60
CA TYR A 211 1.14 -11.88 9.69
C TYR A 211 1.26 -10.35 9.62
N THR A 212 0.14 -9.64 9.53
CA THR A 212 0.12 -8.18 9.61
C THR A 212 0.59 -7.70 10.97
N ASP A 213 1.57 -6.79 10.99
CA ASP A 213 2.02 -6.13 12.22
C ASP A 213 0.87 -5.34 12.88
N ILE A 214 0.69 -5.49 14.19
CA ILE A 214 -0.29 -4.72 14.96
C ILE A 214 -0.04 -3.22 14.85
N ARG A 215 1.23 -2.79 14.82
CA ARG A 215 1.58 -1.36 14.62
C ARG A 215 1.02 -0.80 13.30
N THR A 216 1.05 -1.60 12.23
CA THR A 216 0.49 -1.24 10.92
C THR A 216 -1.03 -1.22 10.98
N LEU A 217 -1.65 -2.23 11.57
CA LEU A 217 -3.10 -2.31 11.72
C LEU A 217 -3.69 -1.11 12.44
N ILE A 218 -3.11 -0.72 13.59
CA ILE A 218 -3.66 0.35 14.42
C ILE A 218 -3.02 1.72 14.18
N GLY A 219 -2.00 1.81 13.30
CA GLY A 219 -1.32 3.07 12.97
C GLY A 219 -0.56 3.69 14.14
N ILE A 220 0.04 2.86 15.00
CA ILE A 220 0.83 3.29 16.16
C ILE A 220 2.26 2.80 16.01
N GLU A 221 3.21 3.70 16.11
CA GLU A 221 4.63 3.37 16.07
C GLU A 221 5.12 3.04 17.50
N PHE A 222 5.45 1.78 17.73
CA PHE A 222 6.01 1.30 18.99
C PHE A 222 7.56 1.34 18.97
N ASP A 223 8.18 1.28 20.15
CA ASP A 223 9.63 1.18 20.23
C ASP A 223 10.10 -0.20 19.73
N GLU A 224 11.18 -0.20 18.92
CA GLU A 224 11.64 -1.37 18.13
C GLU A 224 11.97 -2.61 18.98
N ASN A 225 12.46 -2.40 20.20
CA ASN A 225 12.91 -3.47 21.10
C ASN A 225 11.81 -3.95 22.05
N THR A 226 10.55 -3.64 21.77
CA THR A 226 9.40 -4.11 22.56
C THR A 226 8.65 -5.20 21.84
N VAL A 227 7.92 -6.05 22.58
CA VAL A 227 7.03 -7.05 21.98
C VAL A 227 5.99 -6.37 21.08
N TRP A 228 5.47 -5.22 21.49
CA TRP A 228 4.56 -4.41 20.67
C TRP A 228 5.12 -4.04 19.28
N GLY A 229 6.43 -3.79 19.18
CA GLY A 229 7.08 -3.44 17.91
C GLY A 229 7.18 -4.56 16.89
N GLN A 230 6.95 -5.82 17.33
CA GLN A 230 7.06 -7.02 16.51
C GLN A 230 5.79 -7.87 16.53
N LEU A 231 4.78 -7.46 17.30
CA LEU A 231 3.54 -8.21 17.48
C LEU A 231 2.74 -8.26 16.17
N THR A 232 2.39 -9.49 15.78
CA THR A 232 1.46 -9.75 14.66
C THR A 232 0.03 -10.00 15.14
N ILE A 233 -0.93 -9.99 14.23
CA ILE A 233 -2.31 -10.38 14.51
C ILE A 233 -2.36 -11.82 15.05
N LEU A 234 -1.59 -12.75 14.45
CA LEU A 234 -1.49 -14.14 14.88
C LEU A 234 -1.07 -14.24 16.34
N GLU A 235 0.03 -13.57 16.71
CA GLU A 235 0.52 -13.58 18.09
C GLU A 235 -0.49 -12.97 19.07
N LEU A 236 -1.17 -11.89 18.68
CA LEU A 236 -2.22 -11.28 19.48
C LEU A 236 -3.39 -12.24 19.72
N LYS A 237 -3.83 -12.95 18.67
CA LYS A 237 -4.88 -13.98 18.79
C LYS A 237 -4.45 -15.09 19.79
N VAL A 238 -3.21 -15.60 19.69
CA VAL A 238 -2.70 -16.58 20.67
C VAL A 238 -2.79 -16.05 22.10
N LEU A 239 -2.32 -14.82 22.34
CA LEU A 239 -2.34 -14.25 23.68
C LEU A 239 -3.75 -14.05 24.23
N ILE A 240 -4.71 -13.69 23.37
CA ILE A 240 -6.12 -13.58 23.77
C ILE A 240 -6.73 -14.95 24.04
N GLN A 241 -6.49 -15.97 23.20
CA GLN A 241 -6.99 -17.33 23.39
C GLN A 241 -6.50 -17.93 24.72
N LEU A 242 -5.22 -17.69 25.08
CA LEU A 242 -4.67 -18.12 26.38
C LEU A 242 -5.40 -17.45 27.55
N VAL A 243 -5.69 -16.16 27.46
CA VAL A 243 -6.45 -15.44 28.50
C VAL A 243 -7.88 -15.98 28.65
N LEU A 244 -8.48 -16.40 27.54
CA LEU A 244 -9.83 -16.99 27.50
C LEU A 244 -9.85 -18.50 27.80
N GLU A 245 -8.72 -19.09 28.18
CA GLU A 245 -8.55 -20.52 28.47
C GLU A 245 -8.99 -21.44 27.31
N ARG A 246 -8.87 -20.91 26.04
CA ARG A 246 -9.17 -21.69 24.83
C ARG A 246 -7.91 -22.35 24.30
N PHE A 247 -7.42 -23.37 25.03
CA PHE A 247 -6.08 -23.91 24.80
C PHE A 247 -5.94 -24.69 23.50
N ASP A 248 -6.98 -25.37 23.03
CA ASP A 248 -6.98 -26.05 21.73
C ASP A 248 -6.75 -25.07 20.60
N ASP A 249 -7.54 -23.97 20.57
CA ASP A 249 -7.41 -22.91 19.55
C ASP A 249 -6.05 -22.21 19.66
N ALA A 250 -5.59 -21.94 20.89
CA ALA A 250 -4.28 -21.33 21.11
C ALA A 250 -3.14 -22.21 20.56
N LYS A 251 -3.22 -23.53 20.75
CA LYS A 251 -2.23 -24.46 20.26
C LYS A 251 -2.15 -24.50 18.74
N GLU A 252 -3.29 -24.52 18.05
CA GLU A 252 -3.31 -24.47 16.58
C GLU A 252 -2.61 -23.22 16.05
N LEU A 253 -2.88 -22.06 16.65
CA LEU A 253 -2.23 -20.79 16.25
C LEU A 253 -0.73 -20.76 16.59
N VAL A 254 -0.31 -21.38 17.72
CA VAL A 254 1.11 -21.52 18.10
C VAL A 254 1.84 -22.40 17.08
N GLU A 255 1.27 -23.52 16.66
CA GLU A 255 1.84 -24.38 15.63
C GLU A 255 1.98 -23.65 14.29
N MET A 256 0.98 -22.87 13.91
CA MET A 256 1.04 -22.02 12.71
C MET A 256 2.15 -20.96 12.82
N PHE A 257 2.30 -20.31 13.99
CA PHE A 257 3.39 -19.37 14.22
C PHE A 257 4.75 -20.04 14.06
N LEU A 258 4.97 -21.20 14.64
CA LEU A 258 6.23 -21.93 14.59
C LEU A 258 6.59 -22.43 13.18
N GLN A 259 5.58 -22.73 12.36
CA GLN A 259 5.79 -23.20 10.99
C GLN A 259 6.20 -22.09 10.01
N TYR A 260 5.66 -20.88 10.15
CA TYR A 260 5.74 -19.86 9.11
C TYR A 260 6.45 -18.57 9.54
N ASN A 261 6.87 -18.42 10.80
CA ASN A 261 7.39 -17.16 11.31
C ASN A 261 8.91 -17.11 11.37
N ALA A 262 9.50 -16.04 10.78
CA ALA A 262 10.92 -15.71 10.83
C ALA A 262 11.24 -14.71 11.97
N ASN A 263 10.57 -14.79 13.10
CA ASN A 263 10.69 -13.86 14.21
C ASN A 263 12.03 -13.99 14.95
N THR A 264 12.28 -13.13 15.94
CA THR A 264 13.51 -13.21 16.75
C THR A 264 13.61 -14.56 17.45
N LEU A 265 14.84 -15.05 17.62
CA LEU A 265 15.08 -16.34 18.26
C LEU A 265 14.42 -16.44 19.64
N ASP A 266 14.39 -15.35 20.40
CA ASP A 266 13.81 -15.33 21.74
C ASP A 266 12.29 -15.55 21.71
N ARG A 267 11.59 -14.94 20.76
CA ARG A 267 10.15 -15.16 20.54
C ARG A 267 9.86 -16.59 20.12
N VAL A 268 10.61 -17.12 19.16
CA VAL A 268 10.47 -18.51 18.70
C VAL A 268 10.63 -19.48 19.85
N LEU A 269 11.65 -19.31 20.69
CA LEU A 269 11.89 -20.18 21.85
C LEU A 269 10.78 -20.07 22.91
N PHE A 270 10.18 -18.91 23.11
CA PHE A 270 9.01 -18.76 23.97
C PHE A 270 7.81 -19.55 23.42
N PHE A 271 7.50 -19.41 22.12
CA PHE A 271 6.39 -20.14 21.52
C PHE A 271 6.63 -21.64 21.46
N GLN A 272 7.88 -22.09 21.33
CA GLN A 272 8.22 -23.52 21.47
C GLN A 272 7.98 -24.02 22.89
N ALA A 273 8.37 -23.24 23.92
CA ALA A 273 8.08 -23.58 25.31
C ALA A 273 6.57 -23.61 25.58
N LEU A 274 5.83 -22.62 25.04
CA LEU A 274 4.37 -22.56 25.15
C LEU A 274 3.70 -23.78 24.48
N ASN A 275 4.19 -24.18 23.30
CA ASN A 275 3.64 -25.32 22.58
C ASN A 275 3.71 -26.62 23.43
N VAL A 276 4.88 -26.91 24.02
CA VAL A 276 5.01 -28.12 24.85
C VAL A 276 4.22 -28.04 26.15
N VAL A 277 4.04 -26.83 26.71
CA VAL A 277 3.17 -26.65 27.89
C VAL A 277 1.71 -26.93 27.52
N LEU A 278 1.24 -26.40 26.38
CA LEU A 278 -0.11 -26.66 25.88
C LEU A 278 -0.33 -28.14 25.52
N GLU A 279 0.68 -28.82 24.96
CA GLU A 279 0.62 -30.28 24.72
C GLU A 279 0.37 -31.06 25.99
N VAL A 280 1.07 -30.73 27.08
CA VAL A 280 0.90 -31.40 28.36
C VAL A 280 -0.44 -31.03 29.01
N GLU A 281 -0.88 -29.78 28.91
CA GLU A 281 -2.15 -29.31 29.47
C GLU A 281 -3.36 -29.99 28.82
N LEU A 282 -3.29 -30.21 27.49
CA LEU A 282 -4.38 -30.78 26.71
C LEU A 282 -4.43 -32.31 26.76
N ASP A 283 -3.36 -32.98 27.21
CA ASP A 283 -3.30 -34.46 27.32
C ASP A 283 -3.41 -34.91 28.78
N SER A 284 -4.55 -35.46 29.14
CA SER A 284 -4.84 -35.95 30.48
C SER A 284 -3.92 -37.09 30.95
N ASP A 285 -3.20 -37.73 30.05
CA ASP A 285 -2.26 -38.81 30.37
C ASP A 285 -0.86 -38.31 30.74
N LEU A 286 -0.61 -36.98 30.56
CA LEU A 286 0.66 -36.33 30.85
C LEU A 286 0.57 -35.51 32.15
N ASP A 287 1.67 -35.48 32.90
CA ASP A 287 1.81 -34.60 34.08
C ASP A 287 3.03 -33.71 33.90
N MET A 288 2.82 -32.41 33.98
CA MET A 288 3.89 -31.39 33.82
C MET A 288 5.07 -31.66 34.78
N ALA A 289 4.81 -32.17 35.96
CA ALA A 289 5.85 -32.46 36.94
C ALA A 289 6.90 -33.49 36.43
N ASP A 290 6.51 -34.40 35.53
CA ASP A 290 7.41 -35.36 34.93
C ASP A 290 8.37 -34.74 33.90
N TYR A 291 8.02 -33.62 33.29
CA TYR A 291 8.74 -33.00 32.16
C TYR A 291 9.42 -31.69 32.52
N GLU A 292 8.90 -30.92 33.46
CA GLU A 292 9.27 -29.54 33.76
C GLU A 292 10.79 -29.34 33.93
N VAL A 293 11.45 -30.23 34.63
CA VAL A 293 12.91 -30.14 34.86
C VAL A 293 13.70 -30.15 33.55
N ASN A 294 13.28 -30.95 32.59
CA ASN A 294 13.96 -31.03 31.29
C ASN A 294 13.52 -29.91 30.33
N PHE A 295 12.27 -29.50 30.39
CA PHE A 295 11.82 -28.33 29.63
C PHE A 295 12.53 -27.03 30.09
N ARG A 296 12.71 -26.83 31.39
CA ARG A 296 13.52 -25.73 31.94
C ARG A 296 14.97 -25.77 31.47
N ARG A 297 15.58 -26.94 31.36
CA ARG A 297 16.93 -27.08 30.78
C ARG A 297 16.99 -26.76 29.30
N MET A 298 15.94 -27.01 28.56
CA MET A 298 15.85 -26.79 27.11
C MET A 298 15.56 -25.33 26.79
N PHE A 299 14.54 -24.72 27.40
CA PHE A 299 14.02 -23.41 27.09
C PHE A 299 14.50 -22.29 28.03
N GLY A 300 15.02 -22.66 29.20
CA GLY A 300 15.41 -21.74 30.27
C GLY A 300 14.26 -21.39 31.21
N ASP A 301 14.59 -21.09 32.48
CA ASP A 301 13.60 -20.84 33.53
C ASP A 301 12.63 -19.70 33.17
N ALA A 302 13.14 -18.58 32.72
CA ALA A 302 12.31 -17.41 32.47
C ALA A 302 11.23 -17.64 31.36
N ARG A 303 11.55 -18.42 30.32
CA ARG A 303 10.59 -18.72 29.26
C ARG A 303 9.59 -19.77 29.72
N MET A 304 10.05 -20.75 30.50
CA MET A 304 9.15 -21.75 31.10
C MET A 304 8.19 -21.12 32.10
N ASP A 305 8.68 -20.19 32.96
CA ASP A 305 7.81 -19.47 33.88
C ASP A 305 6.77 -18.63 33.12
N ALA A 306 7.16 -18.03 32.03
CA ALA A 306 6.26 -17.27 31.20
C ALA A 306 5.21 -18.17 30.49
N ALA A 307 5.61 -19.32 29.96
CA ALA A 307 4.72 -20.24 29.28
C ALA A 307 3.73 -20.90 30.29
N LEU A 308 4.22 -21.41 31.40
CA LEU A 308 3.38 -21.95 32.48
C LEU A 308 2.41 -20.89 33.01
N GLY A 309 2.93 -19.69 33.31
CA GLY A 309 2.10 -18.58 33.79
C GLY A 309 1.06 -18.08 32.78
N SER A 310 1.31 -18.24 31.47
CA SER A 310 0.33 -17.94 30.44
C SER A 310 -0.81 -18.94 30.38
N VAL A 311 -0.55 -20.22 30.76
CA VAL A 311 -1.57 -21.28 30.80
C VAL A 311 -2.32 -21.30 32.13
N ASP A 312 -1.64 -21.06 33.25
CA ASP A 312 -2.30 -21.00 34.57
C ASP A 312 -2.97 -19.65 34.89
N GLY A 313 -2.86 -18.68 33.98
CA GLY A 313 -3.47 -17.35 34.11
C GLY A 313 -2.71 -16.33 34.98
N SER A 314 -1.56 -16.75 35.59
CA SER A 314 -0.74 -15.83 36.40
C SER A 314 0.00 -14.80 35.56
N VAL A 315 0.25 -15.06 34.29
CA VAL A 315 0.83 -14.14 33.30
C VAL A 315 -0.20 -13.84 32.21
N ARG A 316 -0.85 -12.70 32.32
CA ARG A 316 -1.81 -12.26 31.31
C ARG A 316 -1.11 -11.45 30.22
N LEU A 317 -1.28 -11.79 28.94
CA LEU A 317 -0.74 -11.09 27.77
C LEU A 317 0.80 -10.95 27.82
N HIS A 318 1.49 -12.08 27.89
CA HIS A 318 2.94 -12.15 28.05
C HIS A 318 3.73 -11.20 27.12
N GLY A 319 4.61 -10.39 27.72
CA GLY A 319 5.52 -9.47 27.02
C GLY A 319 4.88 -8.15 26.57
N LEU A 320 3.55 -7.99 26.69
CA LEU A 320 2.90 -6.73 26.38
C LEU A 320 2.85 -5.83 27.60
N THR A 321 3.44 -4.63 27.48
CA THR A 321 3.33 -3.61 28.52
C THR A 321 1.98 -2.89 28.40
N PRO A 322 1.33 -2.51 29.52
CA PRO A 322 0.10 -1.74 29.46
C PRO A 322 0.24 -0.44 28.68
N THR A 323 -0.72 -0.18 27.80
CA THR A 323 -0.83 1.03 26.99
C THR A 323 -2.21 1.66 27.17
N SER A 324 -2.46 2.79 26.52
CA SER A 324 -3.78 3.42 26.49
C SER A 324 -3.91 4.40 25.34
N MET A 325 -5.12 4.86 25.08
CA MET A 325 -5.41 5.93 24.10
C MET A 325 -4.70 7.26 24.42
N LYS A 326 -4.13 7.42 25.62
CA LYS A 326 -3.29 8.59 25.96
C LYS A 326 -1.88 8.49 25.39
N LEU A 327 -1.49 7.32 24.88
CA LEU A 327 -0.19 7.04 24.28
C LEU A 327 0.99 7.23 25.25
N GLU A 328 0.75 7.15 26.55
CA GLU A 328 1.79 7.26 27.58
C GLU A 328 2.79 6.11 27.43
N GLY A 329 4.08 6.41 27.46
CA GLY A 329 5.15 5.43 27.26
C GLY A 329 5.43 5.05 25.80
N LEU A 330 4.75 5.67 24.82
CA LEU A 330 4.99 5.46 23.39
C LEU A 330 5.81 6.62 22.81
N ASP A 331 7.04 6.78 23.30
CA ASP A 331 7.89 7.95 23.00
C ASP A 331 8.19 8.11 21.51
N ARG A 332 8.34 7.00 20.78
CA ARG A 332 8.59 7.04 19.34
C ARG A 332 7.39 7.61 18.60
N HIS A 333 6.18 7.17 18.94
CA HIS A 333 4.94 7.67 18.33
C HIS A 333 4.68 9.14 18.71
N LEU A 334 4.93 9.53 19.96
CA LEU A 334 4.79 10.92 20.41
C LEU A 334 5.75 11.86 19.67
N ARG A 335 7.00 11.43 19.41
CA ARG A 335 7.94 12.19 18.57
C ARG A 335 7.45 12.33 17.12
N LEU A 336 6.82 11.29 16.56
CA LEU A 336 6.22 11.35 15.23
C LEU A 336 5.09 12.38 15.19
N ILE A 337 4.19 12.36 16.18
CA ILE A 337 3.10 13.34 16.31
C ILE A 337 3.65 14.77 16.45
N ASP A 338 4.69 14.98 17.26
CA ASP A 338 5.31 16.29 17.43
C ASP A 338 5.93 16.81 16.12
N SER A 339 6.61 15.95 15.39
CA SER A 339 7.15 16.27 14.07
C SER A 339 6.06 16.67 13.09
N TYR A 340 4.94 15.95 13.08
CA TYR A 340 3.79 16.26 12.26
C TYR A 340 3.15 17.61 12.62
N LYS A 341 3.03 17.91 13.94
CA LYS A 341 2.54 19.21 14.41
C LYS A 341 3.45 20.36 13.97
N LYS A 342 4.77 20.17 14.01
CA LYS A 342 5.74 21.17 13.52
C LYS A 342 5.59 21.45 12.05
N LEU A 343 5.41 20.42 11.22
CA LEU A 343 5.13 20.57 9.78
C LEU A 343 3.81 21.32 9.53
N HIS A 344 2.76 20.99 10.26
CA HIS A 344 1.48 21.70 10.15
C HIS A 344 1.59 23.18 10.56
N SER A 345 2.32 23.47 11.64
CA SER A 345 2.56 24.85 12.10
C SER A 345 3.36 25.65 11.09
N ALA A 346 4.38 25.06 10.48
CA ALA A 346 5.18 25.69 9.44
C ALA A 346 4.31 26.02 8.19
N ARG A 347 3.43 25.10 7.80
CA ARG A 347 2.48 25.33 6.68
C ARG A 347 1.51 26.49 6.97
N ALA A 348 1.04 26.63 8.21
CA ALA A 348 0.09 27.69 8.59
C ALA A 348 0.74 29.09 8.66
N GLN A 349 2.07 29.17 8.70
CA GLN A 349 2.86 30.42 8.78
C GLN A 349 3.39 30.85 7.41
N ALA A 350 3.36 29.97 6.40
CA ALA A 350 3.77 30.22 5.02
C ALA A 350 2.61 30.75 4.17
#